data_e3635a7e2a24ee241dc792446db54216
#
_entry.id   e3635a7e2a24ee241dc792446db54216
#
_cell.length_a   1.000
_cell.length_b   1.000
_cell.length_c   1.000
_cell.angle_alpha   90.00
_cell.angle_beta   90.00
_cell.angle_gamma   90.00
#
_symmetry.space_group_name_H-M   'P 1'
#
loop_
_entity.id
_entity.type
_entity.pdbx_description
1 polymer ?
#
loop_
_entity_poly.entity_id
_entity_poly.type
_entity_poly.pdbx_seq_one_letter_code
_entity_poly.pdbx_strand_id
1 'polypeptide(L)'
;MYLKKAFTAVIVLTAFVLAQTARAENLPDFSELAAASGPAVVNINTERTANVSGPEDMFGDMFRNMPPGFDRFFGGPFNNRGQKAPKRKQKSLGSGFLISADGYIVTNNHVVADADSIRVTLGESVYKGEPVKAKLIGSDEETDLALLKIDVDKQLPFLKFGSSANLKIGEWLLAIGNPFGLGHTVTAGILSAKGRNIQSGPFDNFLQTDASINPGNSGGPLINMEGKV
;
A
#
# COMPACT_ATOMS: atom_id res chain seq x y z
N MET A 1 -59.14 -36.62 -0.83
CA MET A 1 -58.89 -35.22 -1.16
C MET A 1 -57.92 -34.53 -0.16
N TYR A 2 -58.05 -34.76 1.13
CA TYR A 2 -57.22 -34.17 2.18
C TYR A 2 -55.73 -34.60 2.14
N LEU A 3 -55.44 -35.87 1.85
CA LEU A 3 -54.11 -36.42 1.85
C LEU A 3 -53.21 -35.76 0.75
N LYS A 4 -53.78 -35.48 -0.44
CA LYS A 4 -53.08 -34.80 -1.52
C LYS A 4 -52.77 -33.34 -1.16
N LYS A 5 -53.70 -32.64 -0.48
CA LYS A 5 -53.46 -31.26 -0.01
C LYS A 5 -52.39 -31.19 1.06
N ALA A 6 -52.36 -32.16 1.99
CA ALA A 6 -51.31 -32.23 3.03
C ALA A 6 -49.93 -32.50 2.42
N PHE A 7 -49.83 -33.38 1.42
CA PHE A 7 -48.58 -33.69 0.75
C PHE A 7 -48.03 -32.49 -0.06
N THR A 8 -48.92 -31.76 -0.74
CA THR A 8 -48.58 -30.54 -1.45
C THR A 8 -48.08 -29.44 -0.48
N ALA A 9 -48.74 -29.29 0.67
CA ALA A 9 -48.34 -28.33 1.68
C ALA A 9 -46.94 -28.61 2.28
N VAL A 10 -46.63 -29.90 2.50
CA VAL A 10 -45.30 -30.32 3.00
C VAL A 10 -44.21 -30.06 1.96
N ILE A 11 -44.48 -30.34 0.68
CA ILE A 11 -43.50 -30.06 -0.40
C ILE A 11 -43.23 -28.55 -0.54
N VAL A 12 -44.27 -27.71 -0.45
CA VAL A 12 -44.11 -26.28 -0.53
C VAL A 12 -43.34 -25.75 0.69
N LEU A 13 -43.62 -26.28 1.90
CA LEU A 13 -42.89 -25.88 3.10
C LEU A 13 -41.43 -26.30 3.09
N THR A 14 -41.12 -27.52 2.60
CA THR A 14 -39.73 -27.97 2.44
C THR A 14 -38.99 -27.19 1.36
N ALA A 15 -39.64 -26.86 0.24
CA ALA A 15 -39.04 -25.99 -0.78
C ALA A 15 -38.77 -24.57 -0.25
N PHE A 16 -39.64 -24.03 0.58
CA PHE A 16 -39.47 -22.71 1.21
C PHE A 16 -38.34 -22.71 2.26
N VAL A 17 -38.18 -23.78 3.03
CA VAL A 17 -37.05 -23.93 3.97
C VAL A 17 -35.72 -24.12 3.24
N LEU A 18 -35.71 -24.85 2.13
CA LEU A 18 -34.50 -25.00 1.30
C LEU A 18 -34.10 -23.70 0.56
N ALA A 19 -35.08 -22.86 0.22
CA ALA A 19 -34.80 -21.57 -0.42
C ALA A 19 -34.15 -20.55 0.55
N GLN A 20 -34.34 -20.73 1.87
CA GLN A 20 -33.72 -19.83 2.87
C GLN A 20 -32.25 -20.13 3.15
N THR A 21 -31.69 -21.22 2.60
CA THR A 21 -30.26 -21.53 2.74
C THR A 21 -29.39 -20.93 1.63
N ALA A 22 -29.98 -20.17 0.70
CA ALA A 22 -29.20 -19.29 -0.16
C ALA A 22 -28.62 -18.16 0.71
N ARG A 23 -27.54 -18.46 1.43
CA ARG A 23 -26.71 -17.43 2.05
C ARG A 23 -26.19 -16.58 0.90
N ALA A 24 -26.59 -15.31 0.86
CA ALA A 24 -25.80 -14.34 0.14
C ALA A 24 -24.38 -14.51 0.68
N GLU A 25 -23.42 -14.88 -0.17
CA GLU A 25 -22.01 -14.84 0.22
C GLU A 25 -21.76 -13.42 0.71
N ASN A 26 -21.46 -13.29 2.00
CA ASN A 26 -21.15 -11.99 2.57
C ASN A 26 -19.94 -11.46 1.80
N LEU A 27 -19.99 -10.18 1.43
CA LEU A 27 -18.80 -9.47 0.96
C LEU A 27 -17.65 -9.73 1.94
N PRO A 28 -16.41 -9.88 1.46
CA PRO A 28 -15.27 -10.11 2.33
C PRO A 28 -15.18 -9.03 3.41
N ASP A 29 -15.03 -9.43 4.66
CA ASP A 29 -14.70 -8.52 5.74
C ASP A 29 -13.17 -8.41 5.82
N PHE A 30 -12.68 -7.21 5.52
CA PHE A 30 -11.25 -6.91 5.51
C PHE A 30 -10.73 -6.40 6.85
N SER A 31 -11.60 -6.19 7.84
CA SER A 31 -11.23 -5.54 9.10
C SER A 31 -10.20 -6.32 9.89
N GLU A 32 -10.36 -7.64 10.01
CA GLU A 32 -9.39 -8.50 10.69
C GLU A 32 -8.04 -8.54 9.96
N LEU A 33 -8.06 -8.64 8.63
CA LEU A 33 -6.86 -8.66 7.82
C LEU A 33 -6.09 -7.32 7.91
N ALA A 34 -6.81 -6.20 7.86
CA ALA A 34 -6.25 -4.88 8.03
C ALA A 34 -5.66 -4.69 9.45
N ALA A 35 -6.36 -5.15 10.49
CA ALA A 35 -5.87 -5.09 11.87
C ALA A 35 -4.63 -5.96 12.09
N ALA A 36 -4.55 -7.13 11.48
CA ALA A 36 -3.40 -8.02 11.58
C ALA A 36 -2.18 -7.51 10.80
N SER A 37 -2.39 -6.90 9.63
CA SER A 37 -1.31 -6.47 8.71
C SER A 37 -0.83 -5.05 9.01
N GLY A 38 -1.71 -4.16 9.44
CA GLY A 38 -1.43 -2.76 9.72
C GLY A 38 -0.21 -2.52 10.61
N PRO A 39 -0.04 -3.24 11.74
CA PRO A 39 1.12 -3.05 12.62
C PRO A 39 2.48 -3.18 11.95
N ALA A 40 2.57 -3.91 10.83
CA ALA A 40 3.81 -4.04 10.05
C ALA A 40 4.00 -2.90 9.03
N VAL A 41 2.98 -2.06 8.79
CA VAL A 41 3.06 -0.95 7.85
C VAL A 41 3.49 0.32 8.57
N VAL A 42 4.51 0.99 8.03
CA VAL A 42 5.17 2.12 8.67
C VAL A 42 5.04 3.39 7.82
N ASN A 43 5.14 4.54 8.48
CA ASN A 43 5.31 5.80 7.81
C ASN A 43 6.81 6.09 7.61
N ILE A 44 7.16 6.62 6.45
CA ILE A 44 8.53 7.03 6.13
C ILE A 44 8.54 8.53 5.89
N ASN A 45 9.35 9.21 6.70
CA ASN A 45 9.62 10.64 6.60
C ASN A 45 11.04 10.84 6.11
N THR A 46 11.22 11.61 5.04
CA THR A 46 12.52 11.98 4.55
C THR A 46 12.73 13.49 4.63
N GLU A 47 13.97 13.88 4.87
CA GLU A 47 14.39 15.27 4.77
C GLU A 47 15.48 15.38 3.70
N ARG A 48 15.33 16.33 2.79
CA ARG A 48 16.28 16.66 1.75
C ARG A 48 16.56 18.16 1.76
N THR A 49 17.80 18.54 1.60
CA THR A 49 18.18 19.94 1.44
C THR A 49 18.12 20.29 -0.05
N ALA A 50 17.04 20.92 -0.48
CA ALA A 50 16.84 21.31 -1.88
C ALA A 50 16.75 22.84 -2.02
N ASN A 51 17.12 23.35 -3.21
CA ASN A 51 16.82 24.72 -3.60
C ASN A 51 15.37 24.75 -4.11
N VAL A 52 14.42 25.10 -3.23
CA VAL A 52 12.99 25.05 -3.55
C VAL A 52 12.48 26.45 -3.85
N SER A 53 11.79 26.62 -4.95
CA SER A 53 11.29 27.93 -5.42
C SER A 53 9.86 28.25 -4.96
N GLY A 54 9.10 27.31 -4.37
CA GLY A 54 7.74 27.55 -3.90
C GLY A 54 7.05 26.35 -3.25
N PRO A 55 5.84 26.53 -2.68
CA PRO A 55 5.05 25.44 -2.09
C PRO A 55 4.66 24.35 -3.12
N GLU A 56 4.64 24.71 -4.39
CA GLU A 56 4.29 23.84 -5.53
C GLU A 56 5.38 22.80 -5.80
N ASP A 57 6.63 23.09 -5.43
CA ASP A 57 7.75 22.17 -5.60
C ASP A 57 7.74 21.03 -4.57
N MET A 58 7.05 21.22 -3.44
CA MET A 58 6.97 20.20 -2.37
C MET A 58 6.18 18.95 -2.81
N PHE A 59 5.17 19.15 -3.65
CA PHE A 59 4.43 18.04 -4.28
C PHE A 59 5.04 17.66 -5.63
N GLY A 60 5.59 18.62 -6.36
CA GLY A 60 6.17 18.42 -7.70
C GLY A 60 7.37 17.47 -7.70
N ASP A 61 8.24 17.50 -6.70
CA ASP A 61 9.40 16.60 -6.61
C ASP A 61 9.01 15.17 -6.20
N MET A 62 7.94 15.01 -5.42
CA MET A 62 7.39 13.69 -5.10
C MET A 62 6.86 12.99 -6.38
N PHE A 63 6.37 13.77 -7.36
CA PHE A 63 5.89 13.26 -8.64
C PHE A 63 6.99 13.22 -9.72
N ARG A 64 8.09 13.96 -9.56
CA ARG A 64 9.16 14.09 -10.58
C ARG A 64 10.01 12.84 -10.69
N ASN A 65 10.13 12.08 -9.61
CA ASN A 65 10.91 10.83 -9.55
C ASN A 65 10.01 9.59 -9.69
N MET A 66 8.73 9.77 -10.05
CA MET A 66 7.87 8.64 -10.38
C MET A 66 8.16 8.13 -11.79
N PRO A 67 8.00 6.83 -12.04
CA PRO A 67 8.15 6.26 -13.37
C PRO A 67 7.30 7.00 -14.42
N PRO A 68 7.80 7.16 -15.67
CA PRO A 68 7.06 7.82 -16.74
C PRO A 68 5.66 7.22 -16.93
N GLY A 69 4.63 8.04 -16.86
CA GLY A 69 3.23 7.61 -16.99
C GLY A 69 2.42 7.74 -15.72
N PHE A 70 3.04 7.83 -14.54
CA PHE A 70 2.33 8.04 -13.27
C PHE A 70 1.77 9.48 -13.15
N ASP A 71 2.45 10.44 -13.78
CA ASP A 71 2.04 11.84 -13.89
C ASP A 71 0.67 12.02 -14.58
N ARG A 72 0.30 11.11 -15.49
CA ARG A 72 -1.00 11.12 -16.18
C ARG A 72 -2.19 10.77 -15.27
N PHE A 73 -1.94 10.10 -14.17
CA PHE A 73 -2.99 9.70 -13.22
C PHE A 73 -3.27 10.74 -12.14
N PHE A 74 -2.30 11.61 -11.81
CA PHE A 74 -2.37 12.50 -10.65
C PHE A 74 -2.35 14.01 -10.98
N GLY A 75 -2.45 14.40 -12.25
CA GLY A 75 -2.63 15.80 -12.67
C GLY A 75 -1.42 16.44 -13.31
N GLY A 76 -1.69 17.23 -14.30
CA GLY A 76 -0.84 17.78 -15.32
C GLY A 76 0.32 18.70 -14.88
N PRO A 77 1.06 19.24 -15.86
CA PRO A 77 2.38 19.84 -15.67
C PRO A 77 2.31 21.17 -14.95
N PHE A 78 2.89 21.23 -13.77
CA PHE A 78 3.22 22.50 -13.10
C PHE A 78 4.56 23.00 -13.67
N ASN A 79 4.47 23.92 -14.62
CA ASN A 79 5.62 24.55 -15.24
C ASN A 79 5.71 25.99 -14.75
N ASN A 80 6.59 26.30 -13.79
CA ASN A 80 6.97 27.68 -13.51
C ASN A 80 8.47 27.81 -13.36
N ARG A 81 9.09 28.56 -14.29
CA ARG A 81 10.51 28.85 -14.34
C ARG A 81 10.82 30.17 -13.64
N GLY A 82 11.79 30.13 -12.75
CA GLY A 82 12.70 31.24 -12.51
C GLY A 82 12.55 32.01 -11.22
N GLN A 83 13.35 31.58 -10.23
CA GLN A 83 14.12 32.47 -9.36
C GLN A 83 14.99 31.59 -8.42
N LYS A 84 16.26 31.98 -8.18
CA LYS A 84 17.12 31.27 -7.22
C LYS A 84 16.57 31.44 -5.80
N ALA A 85 16.01 30.40 -5.27
CA ALA A 85 15.42 30.38 -3.93
C ALA A 85 16.42 29.93 -2.84
N PRO A 86 16.22 30.33 -1.60
CA PRO A 86 17.03 29.90 -0.47
C PRO A 86 16.89 28.39 -0.26
N LYS A 87 17.98 27.73 0.18
CA LYS A 87 17.97 26.33 0.56
C LYS A 87 16.91 26.08 1.63
N ARG A 88 15.90 25.29 1.33
CA ARG A 88 14.89 24.83 2.29
C ARG A 88 15.00 23.33 2.48
N LYS A 89 14.73 22.87 3.68
CA LYS A 89 14.52 21.45 3.96
C LYS A 89 13.17 21.05 3.40
N GLN A 90 13.19 20.16 2.43
CA GLN A 90 12.01 19.53 1.88
C GLN A 90 11.76 18.25 2.64
N LYS A 91 10.50 18.01 3.01
CA LYS A 91 10.05 16.78 3.64
C LYS A 91 9.21 16.01 2.64
N SER A 92 9.50 14.75 2.44
CA SER A 92 8.65 13.81 1.72
C SER A 92 8.06 12.80 2.68
N LEU A 93 6.86 12.33 2.36
CA LEU A 93 6.11 11.37 3.15
C LEU A 93 5.76 10.18 2.26
N GLY A 94 5.99 8.99 2.76
CA GLY A 94 5.62 7.75 2.12
C GLY A 94 5.32 6.67 3.13
N SER A 95 5.06 5.49 2.64
CA SER A 95 4.85 4.28 3.43
C SER A 95 5.95 3.26 3.17
N GLY A 96 6.04 2.28 4.03
CA GLY A 96 6.84 1.08 3.88
C GLY A 96 6.25 -0.03 4.71
N PHE A 97 6.84 -1.20 4.64
CA PHE A 97 6.42 -2.32 5.47
C PHE A 97 7.60 -3.16 5.94
N LEU A 98 7.50 -3.64 7.16
CA LEU A 98 8.47 -4.53 7.78
C LEU A 98 8.41 -5.92 7.13
N ILE A 99 9.57 -6.47 6.80
CA ILE A 99 9.73 -7.80 6.21
C ILE A 99 10.45 -8.77 7.14
N SER A 100 10.94 -8.29 8.29
CA SER A 100 11.59 -9.10 9.30
C SER A 100 11.42 -8.53 10.70
N ALA A 101 11.48 -9.39 11.70
CA ALA A 101 11.31 -9.01 13.09
C ALA A 101 12.45 -8.16 13.65
N ASP A 102 13.60 -8.13 13.01
CA ASP A 102 14.77 -7.33 13.38
C ASP A 102 14.83 -5.97 12.71
N GLY A 103 13.79 -5.60 11.89
CA GLY A 103 13.58 -4.23 11.42
C GLY A 103 14.04 -3.92 10.01
N TYR A 104 14.09 -4.89 9.10
CA TYR A 104 14.18 -4.60 7.67
C TYR A 104 12.83 -4.14 7.12
N ILE A 105 12.86 -3.10 6.28
CA ILE A 105 11.68 -2.44 5.69
C ILE A 105 11.88 -2.33 4.20
N VAL A 106 10.84 -2.68 3.44
CA VAL A 106 10.75 -2.41 2.00
C VAL A 106 9.89 -1.17 1.78
N THR A 107 10.32 -0.35 0.84
CA THR A 107 9.59 0.83 0.34
C THR A 107 9.96 1.09 -1.13
N ASN A 108 9.39 2.11 -1.74
CA ASN A 108 9.81 2.55 -3.06
C ASN A 108 11.10 3.38 -3.02
N ASN A 109 11.92 3.28 -4.07
CA ASN A 109 13.13 4.07 -4.19
C ASN A 109 12.81 5.58 -4.22
N HIS A 110 11.79 6.00 -4.99
CA HIS A 110 11.41 7.41 -5.09
C HIS A 110 11.00 8.05 -3.74
N VAL A 111 10.58 7.26 -2.74
CA VAL A 111 10.27 7.75 -1.40
C VAL A 111 11.53 8.19 -0.65
N VAL A 112 12.66 7.53 -0.89
CA VAL A 112 13.92 7.71 -0.14
C VAL A 112 15.07 8.26 -0.97
N ALA A 113 14.89 8.41 -2.27
CA ALA A 113 15.91 8.92 -3.19
C ALA A 113 16.38 10.32 -2.76
N ASP A 114 17.71 10.53 -2.77
CA ASP A 114 18.37 11.78 -2.41
C ASP A 114 18.05 12.31 -0.99
N ALA A 115 17.55 11.48 -0.09
CA ALA A 115 17.26 11.89 1.28
C ALA A 115 18.54 12.04 2.09
N ASP A 116 18.74 13.22 2.72
CA ASP A 116 19.80 13.45 3.71
C ASP A 116 19.54 12.68 5.00
N SER A 117 18.26 12.46 5.33
CA SER A 117 17.81 11.75 6.53
C SER A 117 16.51 11.01 6.29
N ILE A 118 16.46 9.78 6.75
CA ILE A 118 15.26 8.91 6.69
C ILE A 118 14.85 8.58 8.13
N ARG A 119 13.58 8.82 8.45
CA ARG A 119 12.97 8.48 9.73
C ARG A 119 11.73 7.63 9.51
N VAL A 120 11.57 6.62 10.35
CA VAL A 120 10.43 5.69 10.31
C VAL A 120 9.59 5.87 11.55
N THR A 121 8.30 6.09 11.36
CA THR A 121 7.31 6.07 12.43
C THR A 121 6.57 4.75 12.41
N LEU A 122 6.70 4.00 13.49
CA LEU A 122 5.97 2.77 13.74
C LEU A 122 4.60 3.09 14.36
N GLY A 123 3.62 2.22 14.16
CA GLY A 123 2.31 2.38 14.82
C GLY A 123 2.44 2.40 16.35
N GLU A 124 1.63 3.21 17.04
CA GLU A 124 1.68 3.35 18.51
C GLU A 124 1.48 2.04 19.27
N SER A 125 0.74 1.09 18.70
CA SER A 125 0.59 -0.28 19.24
C SER A 125 1.88 -1.08 19.19
N VAL A 126 2.79 -0.73 18.28
CA VAL A 126 4.08 -1.40 18.08
C VAL A 126 5.18 -0.70 18.85
N TYR A 127 5.27 0.62 18.75
CA TYR A 127 6.35 1.40 19.36
C TYR A 127 5.86 2.80 19.76
N LYS A 128 5.97 3.14 21.03
CA LYS A 128 5.53 4.42 21.61
C LYS A 128 6.66 5.45 21.72
N GLY A 129 7.64 5.38 20.84
CA GLY A 129 8.79 6.30 20.86
C GLY A 129 8.75 7.31 19.72
N GLU A 130 9.76 8.15 19.70
CA GLU A 130 10.01 9.08 18.60
C GLU A 130 10.31 8.32 17.29
N PRO A 131 10.12 8.98 16.12
CA PRO A 131 10.47 8.37 14.84
C PRO A 131 11.91 7.86 14.82
N VAL A 132 12.09 6.60 14.47
CA VAL A 132 13.38 5.89 14.48
C VAL A 132 14.18 6.28 13.24
N LYS A 133 15.47 6.57 13.40
CA LYS A 133 16.37 6.81 12.27
C LYS A 133 16.54 5.50 11.49
N ALA A 134 16.32 5.53 10.18
CA ALA A 134 16.55 4.40 9.30
C ALA A 134 17.86 4.57 8.52
N LYS A 135 18.49 3.43 8.24
CA LYS A 135 19.64 3.32 7.35
C LYS A 135 19.19 2.76 6.02
N LEU A 136 19.54 3.42 4.93
CA LEU A 136 19.40 2.86 3.58
C LEU A 136 20.43 1.73 3.40
N ILE A 137 19.96 0.53 3.16
CA ILE A 137 20.79 -0.66 2.93
C ILE A 137 21.11 -0.80 1.44
N GLY A 138 20.11 -0.53 0.61
CA GLY A 138 20.25 -0.53 -0.84
C GLY A 138 18.99 0.00 -1.50
N SER A 139 19.13 0.42 -2.74
CA SER A 139 18.00 0.83 -3.57
C SER A 139 18.28 0.49 -5.03
N ASP A 140 17.21 0.32 -5.76
CA ASP A 140 17.21 0.03 -7.19
C ASP A 140 16.21 0.97 -7.87
N GLU A 141 16.73 1.84 -8.71
CA GLU A 141 15.95 2.84 -9.43
C GLU A 141 15.12 2.21 -10.55
N GLU A 142 15.62 1.14 -11.20
CA GLU A 142 14.94 0.50 -12.32
C GLU A 142 13.67 -0.27 -11.88
N THR A 143 13.68 -0.83 -10.67
CA THR A 143 12.52 -1.50 -10.07
C THR A 143 11.75 -0.61 -9.10
N ASP A 144 12.26 0.60 -8.84
CA ASP A 144 11.72 1.54 -7.83
C ASP A 144 11.58 0.91 -6.44
N LEU A 145 12.57 0.12 -6.02
CA LEU A 145 12.60 -0.52 -4.71
C LEU A 145 13.72 0.02 -3.83
N ALA A 146 13.49 0.09 -2.53
CA ALA A 146 14.50 0.38 -1.53
C ALA A 146 14.33 -0.49 -0.29
N LEU A 147 15.47 -0.86 0.30
CA LEU A 147 15.58 -1.61 1.54
C LEU A 147 16.16 -0.72 2.63
N LEU A 148 15.44 -0.59 3.73
CA LEU A 148 15.85 0.16 4.90
C LEU A 148 16.07 -0.77 6.08
N LYS A 149 16.83 -0.31 7.07
CA LYS A 149 17.01 -0.97 8.36
C LYS A 149 16.79 0.05 9.49
N ILE A 150 15.97 -0.35 10.45
CA ILE A 150 15.83 0.35 11.73
C ILE A 150 16.34 -0.56 12.85
N ASP A 151 16.86 0.05 13.90
CA ASP A 151 17.30 -0.64 15.09
C ASP A 151 16.41 -0.23 16.28
N VAL A 152 15.65 -1.20 16.79
CA VAL A 152 14.81 -1.05 17.99
C VAL A 152 14.99 -2.29 18.86
N ASP A 153 14.99 -2.10 20.17
CA ASP A 153 15.23 -3.17 21.13
C ASP A 153 13.94 -3.96 21.44
N LYS A 154 13.34 -4.51 20.39
CA LYS A 154 12.19 -5.41 20.47
C LYS A 154 11.93 -6.13 19.16
N GLN A 155 11.22 -7.24 19.22
CA GLN A 155 10.71 -7.95 18.05
C GLN A 155 9.58 -7.15 17.40
N LEU A 156 9.66 -6.97 16.09
CA LEU A 156 8.70 -6.22 15.31
C LEU A 156 7.75 -7.15 14.53
N PRO A 157 6.48 -6.76 14.36
CA PRO A 157 5.59 -7.44 13.43
C PRO A 157 6.10 -7.25 12.00
N PHE A 158 5.94 -8.26 11.15
CA PHE A 158 6.37 -8.18 9.75
C PHE A 158 5.42 -8.95 8.83
N LEU A 159 5.41 -8.59 7.55
CA LEU A 159 4.66 -9.26 6.50
C LEU A 159 5.54 -10.26 5.75
N LYS A 160 4.92 -11.31 5.24
CA LYS A 160 5.58 -12.32 4.41
C LYS A 160 5.29 -12.04 2.94
N PHE A 161 6.27 -12.31 2.09
CA PHE A 161 6.06 -12.29 0.65
C PHE A 161 5.21 -13.47 0.20
N GLY A 162 4.33 -13.20 -0.75
CA GLY A 162 3.59 -14.17 -1.51
C GLY A 162 4.20 -14.43 -2.88
N SER A 163 3.38 -14.92 -3.80
CA SER A 163 3.77 -15.13 -5.19
C SER A 163 2.71 -14.56 -6.11
N SER A 164 3.03 -13.48 -6.81
CA SER A 164 2.15 -12.88 -7.81
C SER A 164 1.86 -13.84 -8.98
N ALA A 165 2.72 -14.83 -9.22
CA ALA A 165 2.49 -15.83 -10.27
C ALA A 165 1.22 -16.63 -10.04
N ASN A 166 0.88 -16.92 -8.78
CA ASN A 166 -0.26 -17.74 -8.39
C ASN A 166 -1.58 -16.96 -8.26
N LEU A 167 -1.53 -15.62 -8.20
CA LEU A 167 -2.73 -14.78 -8.11
C LEU A 167 -3.57 -14.91 -9.37
N LYS A 168 -4.88 -14.90 -9.22
CA LYS A 168 -5.86 -14.93 -10.32
C LYS A 168 -6.54 -13.58 -10.46
N ILE A 169 -6.83 -13.17 -11.68
CA ILE A 169 -7.63 -11.98 -11.96
C ILE A 169 -8.99 -12.14 -11.27
N GLY A 170 -9.43 -11.10 -10.57
CA GLY A 170 -10.64 -11.11 -9.76
C GLY A 170 -10.41 -11.41 -8.26
N GLU A 171 -9.22 -11.86 -7.85
CA GLU A 171 -8.91 -12.02 -6.42
C GLU A 171 -8.82 -10.67 -5.70
N TRP A 172 -9.32 -10.64 -4.46
CA TRP A 172 -9.29 -9.46 -3.62
C TRP A 172 -7.89 -9.12 -3.17
N LEU A 173 -7.58 -7.83 -3.19
CA LEU A 173 -6.33 -7.25 -2.74
C LEU A 173 -6.60 -6.05 -1.82
N LEU A 174 -5.74 -5.85 -0.82
CA LEU A 174 -5.74 -4.68 0.05
C LEU A 174 -4.44 -3.91 -0.14
N ALA A 175 -4.55 -2.63 -0.42
CA ALA A 175 -3.44 -1.70 -0.31
C ALA A 175 -3.47 -1.02 1.06
N ILE A 176 -2.35 -1.03 1.76
CA ILE A 176 -2.23 -0.44 3.09
C ILE A 176 -1.11 0.59 3.08
N GLY A 177 -1.44 1.82 3.47
CA GLY A 177 -0.48 2.90 3.65
C GLY A 177 -0.55 3.50 5.04
N ASN A 178 0.47 4.28 5.40
CA ASN A 178 0.49 5.09 6.61
C ASN A 178 1.06 6.49 6.30
N PRO A 179 0.37 7.29 5.46
CA PRO A 179 0.93 8.50 4.86
C PRO A 179 1.34 9.57 5.87
N PHE A 180 0.69 9.62 7.03
CA PHE A 180 0.92 10.68 8.01
C PHE A 180 1.41 10.16 9.37
N GLY A 181 1.58 8.86 9.53
CA GLY A 181 1.95 8.27 10.83
C GLY A 181 0.86 8.34 11.90
N LEU A 182 -0.35 8.83 11.54
CA LEU A 182 -1.49 9.02 12.46
C LEU A 182 -2.46 7.84 12.44
N GLY A 183 -2.27 6.91 11.50
CA GLY A 183 -3.12 5.74 11.31
C GLY A 183 -2.99 5.17 9.90
N HIS A 184 -3.40 3.93 9.74
CA HIS A 184 -3.33 3.26 8.46
C HIS A 184 -4.49 3.67 7.55
N THR A 185 -4.21 3.88 6.27
CA THR A 185 -5.21 3.98 5.22
C THR A 185 -5.28 2.64 4.51
N VAL A 186 -6.46 2.05 4.45
CA VAL A 186 -6.71 0.76 3.82
C VAL A 186 -7.67 0.96 2.67
N THR A 187 -7.32 0.45 1.50
CA THR A 187 -8.20 0.40 0.33
C THR A 187 -8.27 -1.02 -0.19
N ALA A 188 -9.45 -1.45 -0.62
CA ALA A 188 -9.70 -2.78 -1.17
C ALA A 188 -10.10 -2.69 -2.63
N GLY A 189 -9.69 -3.66 -3.40
CA GLY A 189 -10.06 -3.84 -4.80
C GLY A 189 -9.69 -5.25 -5.25
N ILE A 190 -9.75 -5.50 -6.54
CA ILE A 190 -9.41 -6.80 -7.12
C ILE A 190 -8.15 -6.71 -7.98
N LEU A 191 -7.52 -7.84 -8.22
CA LEU A 191 -6.52 -7.96 -9.27
C LEU A 191 -7.23 -7.87 -10.62
N SER A 192 -7.08 -6.74 -11.31
CA SER A 192 -7.74 -6.47 -12.60
C SER A 192 -6.95 -7.05 -13.79
N ALA A 193 -5.62 -7.04 -13.72
CA ALA A 193 -4.74 -7.63 -14.73
C ALA A 193 -3.34 -7.91 -14.16
N LYS A 194 -2.57 -8.72 -14.90
CA LYS A 194 -1.17 -9.07 -14.60
C LYS A 194 -0.28 -8.73 -15.79
N GLY A 195 1.01 -8.56 -15.52
CA GLY A 195 2.01 -8.38 -16.57
C GLY A 195 1.85 -7.10 -17.37
N ARG A 196 1.38 -6.02 -16.74
CA ARG A 196 1.24 -4.74 -17.41
C ARG A 196 2.59 -4.09 -17.61
N ASN A 197 2.89 -3.80 -18.87
CA ASN A 197 3.99 -2.93 -19.24
C ASN A 197 3.43 -1.52 -19.46
N ILE A 198 3.86 -0.57 -18.65
CA ILE A 198 3.43 0.84 -18.72
C ILE A 198 4.54 1.75 -19.27
N GLN A 199 5.63 1.15 -19.77
CA GLN A 199 6.80 1.84 -20.32
C GLN A 199 7.52 2.71 -19.28
N SER A 200 7.54 2.26 -18.02
CA SER A 200 8.27 2.93 -16.94
C SER A 200 9.72 2.43 -16.84
N GLY A 201 10.01 1.23 -17.31
CA GLY A 201 11.34 0.65 -17.26
C GLY A 201 11.46 -0.72 -17.93
N PRO A 202 12.67 -1.28 -17.95
CA PRO A 202 12.95 -2.58 -18.61
C PRO A 202 12.33 -3.77 -17.85
N PHE A 203 11.98 -3.60 -16.60
CA PHE A 203 11.43 -4.65 -15.72
C PHE A 203 9.94 -4.53 -15.48
N ASP A 204 9.23 -3.81 -16.35
CA ASP A 204 7.77 -3.64 -16.24
C ASP A 204 7.05 -4.98 -16.23
N ASN A 205 6.46 -5.32 -15.09
CA ASN A 205 5.62 -6.50 -14.89
C ASN A 205 4.58 -6.21 -13.79
N PHE A 206 3.83 -5.13 -13.97
CA PHE A 206 2.95 -4.61 -12.92
C PHE A 206 1.65 -5.44 -12.78
N LEU A 207 1.16 -5.50 -11.54
CA LEU A 207 -0.20 -5.89 -11.22
C LEU A 207 -1.10 -4.66 -11.35
N GLN A 208 -2.21 -4.79 -12.04
CA GLN A 208 -3.24 -3.76 -12.10
C GLN A 208 -4.34 -4.09 -11.09
N THR A 209 -4.71 -3.12 -10.28
CA THR A 209 -5.83 -3.23 -9.32
C THR A 209 -6.71 -2.00 -9.42
N ASP A 210 -7.97 -2.12 -9.01
CA ASP A 210 -8.92 -1.02 -8.82
C ASP A 210 -9.00 -0.56 -7.34
N ALA A 211 -8.19 -1.17 -6.45
CA ALA A 211 -7.96 -0.61 -5.13
C ALA A 211 -7.43 0.82 -5.27
N SER A 212 -8.01 1.77 -4.55
CA SER A 212 -7.62 3.18 -4.66
C SER A 212 -6.18 3.39 -4.19
N ILE A 213 -5.30 3.79 -5.11
CA ILE A 213 -3.94 4.21 -4.80
C ILE A 213 -3.91 5.73 -4.74
N ASN A 214 -3.55 6.27 -3.58
CA ASN A 214 -3.50 7.69 -3.30
C ASN A 214 -2.09 8.11 -2.86
N PRO A 215 -1.73 9.41 -2.95
CA PRO A 215 -0.50 9.92 -2.39
C PRO A 215 -0.35 9.51 -0.93
N GLY A 216 0.81 8.89 -0.62
CA GLY A 216 1.11 8.35 0.70
C GLY A 216 0.96 6.84 0.86
N ASN A 217 0.26 6.14 -0.03
CA ASN A 217 0.32 4.67 -0.11
C ASN A 217 1.61 4.17 -0.77
N SER A 218 2.34 5.06 -1.49
CA SER A 218 3.61 4.72 -2.14
C SER A 218 4.58 4.08 -1.17
N GLY A 219 5.12 2.91 -1.54
CA GLY A 219 5.98 2.07 -0.71
C GLY A 219 5.25 1.16 0.28
N GLY A 220 3.94 1.33 0.47
CA GLY A 220 3.12 0.42 1.26
C GLY A 220 2.85 -0.92 0.54
N PRO A 221 2.48 -1.98 1.29
CA PRO A 221 2.20 -3.28 0.71
C PRO A 221 0.85 -3.34 0.00
N LEU A 222 0.79 -4.14 -1.07
CA LEU A 222 -0.43 -4.69 -1.62
C LEU A 222 -0.50 -6.15 -1.19
N ILE A 223 -1.49 -6.51 -0.38
CA ILE A 223 -1.61 -7.86 0.20
C ILE A 223 -2.81 -8.62 -0.34
N ASN A 224 -2.66 -9.94 -0.41
CA ASN A 224 -3.76 -10.85 -0.72
C ASN A 224 -4.59 -11.19 0.54
N MET A 225 -5.64 -12.01 0.37
CA MET A 225 -6.53 -12.42 1.47
C MET A 225 -5.85 -13.33 2.53
N GLU A 226 -4.62 -13.79 2.26
CA GLU A 226 -3.80 -14.53 3.23
C GLU A 226 -2.83 -13.61 4.02
N GLY A 227 -2.87 -12.29 3.79
CA GLY A 227 -1.96 -11.31 4.40
C GLY A 227 -0.54 -11.35 3.85
N LYS A 228 -0.34 -11.86 2.63
CA LYS A 228 0.96 -11.92 1.95
C LYS A 228 1.07 -10.80 0.93
N VAL A 229 2.26 -10.18 0.86
CA VAL A 229 2.60 -9.10 -0.08
C VAL A 229 2.87 -9.68 -1.46
#